data_c6aee4e0d7aa83b1417bbfc7ffacc056
#
_entry.id   c6aee4e0d7aa83b1417bbfc7ffacc056
#
_cell.length_a   1.000
_cell.length_b   1.000
_cell.length_c   1.000
_cell.angle_alpha   90.00
_cell.angle_beta   90.00
_cell.angle_gamma   90.00
#
_symmetry.space_group_name_H-M   'P 1'
#
loop_
_entity.id
_entity.type
_entity.pdbx_description
1 polymer ?
#
loop_
_entity_poly.entity_id
_entity_poly.type
_entity_poly.pdbx_seq_one_letter_code
_entity_poly.pdbx_strand_id
1 'polypeptide(L)'
;MTLRVGHVITSGVFSLDGEDFDVDNNIWLVGDDREVVVIDAAHDHRPIVEAVAGRRVLGVLCTHGHNDHINAAAELAEAVEAPIWLHPDDGMLWDVVYPDRRVDDSLRDGASIAVGGEDLTILHTPGHSPGGCCIHVPSLGLVFSGDTLFNGGPGATGRSFSSHDVLVGSIRSRLFVLPDETVVHTGHGDSTTIGREARNLDGLTDGVDRDPGSPDAAS
;
A
#
# COMPACT_ATOMS: atom_id res chain seq x y z
N MET A 1 -20.19 -14.66 8.41
CA MET A 1 -19.84 -14.82 6.99
C MET A 1 -18.34 -14.79 6.90
N THR A 2 -17.70 -15.43 5.90
CA THR A 2 -16.24 -15.50 5.85
C THR A 2 -15.73 -14.39 4.96
N LEU A 3 -14.78 -13.57 5.44
CA LEU A 3 -14.05 -12.62 4.62
C LEU A 3 -13.29 -13.34 3.51
N ARG A 4 -13.21 -12.71 2.36
CA ARG A 4 -12.45 -13.14 1.19
C ARG A 4 -11.65 -11.99 0.63
N VAL A 5 -10.53 -12.31 0.01
CA VAL A 5 -9.70 -11.38 -0.73
C VAL A 5 -9.93 -11.60 -2.22
N GLY A 6 -10.30 -10.54 -2.92
CA GLY A 6 -10.32 -10.46 -4.39
C GLY A 6 -9.08 -9.71 -4.86
N HIS A 7 -8.64 -9.98 -6.08
CA HIS A 7 -7.48 -9.35 -6.69
C HIS A 7 -7.77 -8.98 -8.13
N VAL A 8 -7.45 -7.74 -8.51
CA VAL A 8 -7.51 -7.23 -9.88
C VAL A 8 -6.17 -6.58 -10.19
N ILE A 9 -5.66 -6.76 -11.39
CA ILE A 9 -4.49 -6.04 -11.89
C ILE A 9 -4.98 -5.03 -12.91
N THR A 10 -4.54 -3.78 -12.77
CA THR A 10 -4.75 -2.71 -13.74
C THR A 10 -3.41 -2.16 -14.21
N SER A 11 -3.31 -1.80 -15.49
CA SER A 11 -2.06 -1.32 -16.09
C SER A 11 -2.22 0.12 -16.55
N GLY A 12 -1.17 0.92 -16.38
CA GLY A 12 -1.13 2.31 -16.82
C GLY A 12 0.19 2.98 -16.53
N VAL A 13 0.17 4.29 -16.27
CA VAL A 13 1.37 5.09 -16.13
C VAL A 13 1.47 5.66 -14.72
N PHE A 14 2.61 5.42 -14.08
CA PHE A 14 3.07 6.16 -12.91
C PHE A 14 3.86 7.40 -13.36
N SER A 15 3.44 8.57 -12.89
CA SER A 15 4.09 9.84 -13.23
C SER A 15 4.54 10.55 -11.97
N LEU A 16 5.83 10.82 -11.83
CA LEU A 16 6.40 11.54 -10.70
C LEU A 16 7.67 12.30 -11.12
N ASP A 17 7.81 13.54 -10.67
CA ASP A 17 8.97 14.41 -10.92
C ASP A 17 9.28 14.59 -12.43
N GLY A 18 8.25 14.51 -13.30
CA GLY A 18 8.37 14.68 -14.75
C GLY A 18 8.86 13.44 -15.51
N GLU A 19 8.90 12.29 -14.87
CA GLU A 19 9.18 10.99 -15.48
C GLU A 19 7.95 10.10 -15.47
N ASP A 20 7.77 9.31 -16.54
CA ASP A 20 6.66 8.38 -16.73
C ASP A 20 7.18 6.94 -16.81
N PHE A 21 6.47 6.02 -16.14
CA PHE A 21 6.79 4.60 -16.08
C PHE A 21 5.54 3.78 -16.34
N ASP A 22 5.61 2.80 -17.24
CA ASP A 22 4.55 1.80 -17.39
C ASP A 22 4.57 0.87 -16.17
N VAL A 23 3.42 0.73 -15.50
CA VAL A 23 3.28 -0.06 -14.27
C VAL A 23 2.00 -0.88 -14.27
N ASP A 24 2.07 -2.01 -13.57
CA ASP A 24 0.92 -2.82 -13.20
C ASP A 24 0.64 -2.65 -11.70
N ASN A 25 -0.58 -2.28 -11.34
CA ASN A 25 -0.98 -2.10 -9.94
C ASN A 25 -1.90 -3.23 -9.50
N ASN A 26 -1.65 -3.69 -8.28
CA ASN A 26 -2.52 -4.62 -7.57
C ASN A 26 -3.64 -3.86 -6.88
N ILE A 27 -4.86 -4.17 -7.24
CA ILE A 27 -6.06 -3.67 -6.59
C ILE A 27 -6.64 -4.81 -5.76
N TRP A 28 -6.81 -4.57 -4.47
CA TRP A 28 -7.30 -5.59 -3.56
C TRP A 28 -8.72 -5.31 -3.09
N LEU A 29 -9.52 -6.35 -2.96
CA LEU A 29 -10.89 -6.27 -2.46
C LEU A 29 -11.00 -7.16 -1.23
N VAL A 30 -11.45 -6.60 -0.11
CA VAL A 30 -11.65 -7.37 1.13
C VAL A 30 -13.09 -7.26 1.56
N GLY A 31 -13.77 -8.38 1.71
CA GLY A 31 -15.17 -8.38 2.10
C GLY A 31 -15.83 -9.75 2.08
N ASP A 32 -17.12 -9.77 2.27
CA ASP A 32 -17.96 -10.97 2.19
C ASP A 32 -18.86 -10.96 0.93
N ASP A 33 -19.96 -11.70 0.94
CA ASP A 33 -20.91 -11.75 -0.18
C ASP A 33 -21.81 -10.51 -0.30
N ARG A 34 -21.81 -9.61 0.69
CA ARG A 34 -22.70 -8.45 0.77
C ARG A 34 -21.98 -7.12 0.71
N GLU A 35 -20.81 -7.05 1.32
CA GLU A 35 -20.06 -5.81 1.44
C GLU A 35 -18.55 -6.02 1.26
N VAL A 36 -17.88 -4.97 0.83
CA VAL A 36 -16.47 -4.99 0.46
C VAL A 36 -15.84 -3.62 0.66
N VAL A 37 -14.55 -3.58 1.00
CA VAL A 37 -13.69 -2.42 0.80
C VAL A 37 -12.79 -2.69 -0.40
N VAL A 38 -12.46 -1.62 -1.14
CA VAL A 38 -11.48 -1.66 -2.21
C VAL A 38 -10.22 -0.96 -1.73
N ILE A 39 -9.06 -1.56 -1.91
CA ILE A 39 -7.77 -1.03 -1.52
C ILE A 39 -7.02 -0.66 -2.78
N ASP A 40 -6.76 0.64 -2.92
CA ASP A 40 -6.30 1.35 -4.10
C ASP A 40 -7.28 1.30 -5.28
N ALA A 41 -7.15 2.24 -6.20
CA ALA A 41 -7.96 2.29 -7.43
C ALA A 41 -7.14 2.97 -8.53
N ALA A 42 -6.52 2.16 -9.36
CA ALA A 42 -5.55 2.58 -10.35
C ALA A 42 -6.06 2.39 -11.78
N HIS A 43 -5.69 3.32 -12.63
CA HIS A 43 -5.75 3.28 -14.10
C HIS A 43 -7.13 3.10 -14.72
N ASP A 44 -7.87 2.03 -14.40
CA ASP A 44 -9.19 1.75 -14.97
C ASP A 44 -10.13 1.21 -13.89
N HIS A 45 -11.19 1.94 -13.58
CA HIS A 45 -12.18 1.54 -12.58
C HIS A 45 -13.08 0.38 -13.03
N ARG A 46 -13.25 0.15 -14.34
CA ARG A 46 -14.22 -0.83 -14.86
C ARG A 46 -13.96 -2.27 -14.42
N PRO A 47 -12.75 -2.84 -14.53
CA PRO A 47 -12.50 -4.19 -14.01
C PRO A 47 -12.64 -4.27 -12.48
N ILE A 48 -12.44 -3.15 -11.76
CA ILE A 48 -12.66 -3.10 -10.32
C ILE A 48 -14.17 -3.19 -10.01
N VAL A 49 -15.00 -2.45 -10.73
CA VAL A 49 -16.47 -2.52 -10.62
C VAL A 49 -16.97 -3.95 -10.92
N GLU A 50 -16.44 -4.61 -11.95
CA GLU A 50 -16.76 -6.00 -12.26
C GLU A 50 -16.41 -6.93 -11.09
N ALA A 51 -15.24 -6.75 -10.46
CA ALA A 51 -14.80 -7.53 -9.32
C ALA A 51 -15.60 -7.25 -8.03
N VAL A 52 -16.14 -6.04 -7.87
CA VAL A 52 -17.09 -5.70 -6.77
C VAL A 52 -18.34 -6.58 -6.86
N ALA A 53 -18.78 -6.95 -8.07
CA ALA A 53 -19.87 -7.91 -8.32
C ALA A 53 -21.19 -7.54 -7.61
N GLY A 54 -21.54 -6.26 -7.57
CA GLY A 54 -22.80 -5.76 -6.97
C GLY A 54 -22.82 -5.75 -5.44
N ARG A 55 -21.71 -6.04 -4.76
CA ARG A 55 -21.58 -5.86 -3.31
C ARG A 55 -21.60 -4.37 -2.95
N ARG A 56 -22.05 -4.05 -1.74
CA ARG A 56 -21.95 -2.69 -1.22
C ARG A 56 -20.48 -2.36 -0.93
N VAL A 57 -19.94 -1.35 -1.58
CA VAL A 57 -18.60 -0.85 -1.28
C VAL A 57 -18.68 0.10 -0.08
N LEU A 58 -17.93 -0.21 0.98
CA LEU A 58 -17.91 0.59 2.21
C LEU A 58 -16.95 1.77 2.09
N GLY A 59 -15.93 1.64 1.26
CA GLY A 59 -14.95 2.69 0.96
C GLY A 59 -13.90 2.22 -0.02
N VAL A 60 -13.31 3.20 -0.71
CA VAL A 60 -12.08 3.07 -1.49
C VAL A 60 -10.94 3.57 -0.61
N LEU A 61 -10.11 2.66 -0.12
CA LEU A 61 -9.02 2.95 0.82
C LEU A 61 -7.73 3.13 0.03
N CYS A 62 -7.27 4.35 -0.12
CA CYS A 62 -6.02 4.64 -0.82
C CYS A 62 -4.84 4.48 0.14
N THR A 63 -3.95 3.50 -0.14
CA THR A 63 -2.77 3.24 0.70
C THR A 63 -1.86 4.46 0.78
N HIS A 64 -1.75 5.20 -0.31
CA HIS A 64 -1.02 6.47 -0.40
C HIS A 64 -1.47 7.29 -1.62
N GLY A 65 -0.91 8.51 -1.77
CA GLY A 65 -1.41 9.50 -2.73
C GLY A 65 -0.70 9.53 -4.10
N HIS A 66 0.14 8.57 -4.47
CA HIS A 66 0.74 8.54 -5.81
C HIS A 66 -0.33 8.28 -6.88
N ASN A 67 -0.14 8.88 -8.05
CA ASN A 67 -1.15 8.89 -9.11
C ASN A 67 -1.60 7.48 -9.52
N ASP A 68 -0.69 6.54 -9.60
CA ASP A 68 -0.95 5.17 -10.00
C ASP A 68 -1.66 4.32 -8.92
N HIS A 69 -1.91 4.85 -7.73
CA HIS A 69 -2.76 4.24 -6.71
C HIS A 69 -4.14 4.90 -6.57
N ILE A 70 -4.28 6.13 -7.10
CA ILE A 70 -5.49 6.91 -6.89
C ILE A 70 -6.16 7.39 -8.19
N ASN A 71 -5.52 7.30 -9.35
CA ASN A 71 -5.97 7.94 -10.58
C ASN A 71 -7.29 7.40 -11.18
N ALA A 72 -7.84 6.31 -10.64
CA ALA A 72 -9.18 5.82 -10.93
C ALA A 72 -10.12 5.89 -9.71
N ALA A 73 -9.68 6.48 -8.58
CA ALA A 73 -10.45 6.47 -7.33
C ALA A 73 -11.74 7.28 -7.44
N ALA A 74 -11.71 8.42 -8.14
CA ALA A 74 -12.88 9.27 -8.29
C ALA A 74 -13.97 8.59 -9.13
N GLU A 75 -13.60 8.02 -10.27
CA GLU A 75 -14.52 7.31 -11.16
C GLU A 75 -15.07 6.03 -10.52
N LEU A 76 -14.21 5.30 -9.78
CA LEU A 76 -14.65 4.14 -9.03
C LEU A 76 -15.67 4.52 -7.96
N ALA A 77 -15.34 5.51 -7.12
CA ALA A 77 -16.19 5.97 -6.03
C ALA A 77 -17.57 6.43 -6.52
N GLU A 78 -17.62 7.13 -7.67
CA GLU A 78 -18.86 7.52 -8.31
C GLU A 78 -19.65 6.30 -8.81
N ALA A 79 -18.99 5.35 -9.47
CA ALA A 79 -19.63 4.17 -10.03
C ALA A 79 -20.22 3.22 -8.97
N VAL A 80 -19.62 3.17 -7.77
CA VAL A 80 -20.04 2.27 -6.68
C VAL A 80 -20.68 3.01 -5.50
N GLU A 81 -20.87 4.33 -5.60
CA GLU A 81 -21.45 5.21 -4.56
C GLU A 81 -20.75 5.06 -3.19
N ALA A 82 -19.42 5.04 -3.17
CA ALA A 82 -18.63 4.83 -1.98
C ALA A 82 -17.70 6.03 -1.64
N PRO A 83 -17.39 6.27 -0.36
CA PRO A 83 -16.43 7.31 0.03
C PRO A 83 -14.99 6.89 -0.31
N ILE A 84 -14.13 7.89 -0.57
CA ILE A 84 -12.69 7.74 -0.73
C ILE A 84 -12.00 8.13 0.56
N TRP A 85 -11.07 7.30 1.01
CA TRP A 85 -10.30 7.48 2.23
C TRP A 85 -8.81 7.53 1.93
N LEU A 86 -8.14 8.58 2.41
CA LEU A 86 -6.70 8.76 2.27
C LEU A 86 -6.14 9.37 3.56
N HIS A 87 -4.88 9.08 3.88
CA HIS A 87 -4.22 9.75 5.00
C HIS A 87 -4.01 11.25 4.71
N PRO A 88 -4.28 12.15 5.68
CA PRO A 88 -4.22 13.60 5.44
C PRO A 88 -2.85 14.10 4.96
N ASP A 89 -1.75 13.44 5.38
CA ASP A 89 -0.39 13.83 5.02
C ASP A 89 -0.07 13.61 3.52
N ASP A 90 -0.91 12.85 2.80
CA ASP A 90 -0.82 12.70 1.34
C ASP A 90 -1.80 13.61 0.58
N GLY A 91 -2.48 14.53 1.27
CA GLY A 91 -3.40 15.46 0.64
C GLY A 91 -2.78 16.27 -0.49
N MET A 92 -1.48 16.63 -0.39
CA MET A 92 -0.78 17.35 -1.45
C MET A 92 -0.58 16.49 -2.73
N LEU A 93 -0.41 15.17 -2.58
CA LEU A 93 -0.30 14.25 -3.72
C LEU A 93 -1.67 14.05 -4.38
N TRP A 94 -2.72 13.93 -3.56
CA TRP A 94 -4.09 13.88 -4.02
C TRP A 94 -4.45 15.12 -4.87
N ASP A 95 -4.12 16.33 -4.39
CA ASP A 95 -4.43 17.60 -5.06
C ASP A 95 -3.73 17.73 -6.43
N VAL A 96 -2.64 17.01 -6.68
CA VAL A 96 -1.99 16.94 -8.01
C VAL A 96 -2.87 16.21 -9.01
N VAL A 97 -3.52 15.11 -8.59
CA VAL A 97 -4.37 14.28 -9.45
C VAL A 97 -5.79 14.86 -9.53
N TYR A 98 -6.31 15.33 -8.41
CA TYR A 98 -7.68 15.80 -8.25
C TYR A 98 -7.76 17.21 -7.63
N PRO A 99 -7.36 18.27 -8.36
CA PRO A 99 -7.29 19.62 -7.80
C PRO A 99 -8.65 20.17 -7.34
N ASP A 100 -9.75 19.72 -7.96
CA ASP A 100 -11.10 20.19 -7.70
C ASP A 100 -11.96 19.23 -6.86
N ARG A 101 -11.38 18.09 -6.40
CA ARG A 101 -12.08 17.09 -5.59
C ARG A 101 -11.33 16.82 -4.29
N ARG A 102 -12.06 16.83 -3.17
CA ARG A 102 -11.55 16.41 -1.85
C ARG A 102 -11.78 14.93 -1.62
N VAL A 103 -10.92 14.32 -0.81
CA VAL A 103 -11.20 12.99 -0.22
C VAL A 103 -12.38 13.12 0.75
N ASP A 104 -13.15 12.03 0.89
CA ASP A 104 -14.38 12.07 1.69
C ASP A 104 -14.10 11.81 3.17
N ASP A 105 -13.06 11.01 3.50
CA ASP A 105 -12.68 10.72 4.88
C ASP A 105 -11.18 10.44 5.01
N SER A 106 -10.70 10.30 6.25
CA SER A 106 -9.27 10.18 6.57
C SER A 106 -8.92 8.80 7.10
N LEU A 107 -7.92 8.16 6.51
CA LEU A 107 -7.21 7.05 7.15
C LEU A 107 -6.38 7.61 8.32
N ARG A 108 -6.51 7.00 9.50
CA ARG A 108 -5.77 7.40 10.70
C ARG A 108 -5.12 6.19 11.33
N ASP A 109 -3.93 6.39 11.87
CA ASP A 109 -3.21 5.32 12.57
C ASP A 109 -4.06 4.70 13.69
N GLY A 110 -4.10 3.38 13.73
CA GLY A 110 -4.87 2.61 14.72
C GLY A 110 -6.39 2.64 14.52
N ALA A 111 -6.90 3.34 13.51
CA ALA A 111 -8.32 3.30 13.20
C ALA A 111 -8.72 1.90 12.71
N SER A 112 -9.97 1.51 13.03
CA SER A 112 -10.57 0.26 12.59
C SER A 112 -11.70 0.51 11.60
N ILE A 113 -11.74 -0.28 10.53
CA ILE A 113 -12.80 -0.29 9.53
C ILE A 113 -13.45 -1.67 9.57
N ALA A 114 -14.72 -1.72 9.96
CA ALA A 114 -15.46 -2.98 10.02
C ALA A 114 -15.99 -3.38 8.64
N VAL A 115 -15.73 -4.61 8.21
CA VAL A 115 -16.26 -5.22 6.99
C VAL A 115 -16.54 -6.70 7.20
N GLY A 116 -17.73 -7.15 6.82
CA GLY A 116 -18.15 -8.56 6.98
C GLY A 116 -18.11 -9.07 8.43
N GLY A 117 -18.15 -8.16 9.42
CA GLY A 117 -18.08 -8.50 10.84
C GLY A 117 -16.67 -8.64 11.40
N GLU A 118 -15.64 -8.32 10.63
CA GLU A 118 -14.22 -8.31 11.01
C GLU A 118 -13.65 -6.90 10.94
N ASP A 119 -12.59 -6.66 11.69
CA ASP A 119 -11.92 -5.35 11.75
C ASP A 119 -10.64 -5.32 10.91
N LEU A 120 -10.56 -4.32 10.04
CA LEU A 120 -9.33 -3.94 9.34
C LEU A 120 -8.66 -2.79 10.10
N THR A 121 -7.40 -2.94 10.44
CA THR A 121 -6.65 -1.92 11.20
C THR A 121 -5.73 -1.12 10.26
N ILE A 122 -5.81 0.20 10.34
CA ILE A 122 -4.93 1.10 9.61
C ILE A 122 -3.61 1.25 10.38
N LEU A 123 -2.51 1.02 9.69
CA LEU A 123 -1.15 1.22 10.19
C LEU A 123 -0.51 2.36 9.38
N HIS A 124 -0.25 3.51 10.00
CA HIS A 124 0.49 4.59 9.34
C HIS A 124 1.96 4.19 9.21
N THR A 125 2.44 4.12 7.98
CA THR A 125 3.79 3.65 7.59
C THR A 125 4.45 4.64 6.63
N PRO A 126 4.76 5.87 7.10
CA PRO A 126 5.35 6.90 6.25
C PRO A 126 6.74 6.50 5.77
N GLY A 127 7.17 7.16 4.68
CA GLY A 127 8.52 7.05 4.15
C GLY A 127 8.59 6.86 2.64
N HIS A 128 7.74 6.04 2.03
CA HIS A 128 7.52 6.04 0.59
C HIS A 128 6.74 7.30 0.17
N SER A 129 5.69 7.62 0.90
CA SER A 129 5.02 8.92 0.94
C SER A 129 4.82 9.36 2.39
N PRO A 130 4.47 10.64 2.67
CA PRO A 130 4.22 11.10 4.03
C PRO A 130 3.00 10.45 4.69
N GLY A 131 1.95 10.16 3.90
CA GLY A 131 0.69 9.57 4.36
C GLY A 131 0.57 8.08 4.10
N GLY A 132 1.64 7.39 3.72
CA GLY A 132 1.61 5.96 3.44
C GLY A 132 1.00 5.14 4.58
N CYS A 133 0.04 4.28 4.24
CA CYS A 133 -0.67 3.41 5.18
C CYS A 133 -0.66 1.96 4.70
N CYS A 134 -0.51 1.03 5.64
CA CYS A 134 -0.83 -0.37 5.43
C CYS A 134 -2.19 -0.71 6.06
N ILE A 135 -2.91 -1.66 5.49
CA ILE A 135 -4.18 -2.14 6.00
C ILE A 135 -4.00 -3.57 6.49
N HIS A 136 -4.03 -3.77 7.81
CA HIS A 136 -3.87 -5.07 8.44
C HIS A 136 -5.22 -5.75 8.70
N VAL A 137 -5.32 -7.02 8.34
CA VAL A 137 -6.52 -7.85 8.55
C VAL A 137 -6.12 -9.05 9.43
N PRO A 138 -6.15 -8.88 10.76
CA PRO A 138 -5.68 -9.91 11.69
C PRO A 138 -6.38 -11.25 11.54
N SER A 139 -7.69 -11.25 11.30
CA SER A 139 -8.51 -12.47 11.16
C SER A 139 -8.14 -13.32 9.95
N LEU A 140 -7.49 -12.73 8.94
CA LEU A 140 -6.99 -13.43 7.76
C LEU A 140 -5.47 -13.65 7.80
N GLY A 141 -4.76 -13.10 8.80
CA GLY A 141 -3.30 -13.16 8.88
C GLY A 141 -2.62 -12.47 7.71
N LEU A 142 -3.11 -11.32 7.27
CA LEU A 142 -2.56 -10.60 6.13
C LEU A 142 -2.55 -9.09 6.32
N VAL A 143 -1.66 -8.42 5.54
CA VAL A 143 -1.54 -6.96 5.47
C VAL A 143 -1.39 -6.53 4.01
N PHE A 144 -2.09 -5.46 3.64
CA PHE A 144 -1.93 -4.78 2.36
C PHE A 144 -0.95 -3.63 2.59
N SER A 145 0.20 -3.70 1.95
CA SER A 145 1.32 -2.78 2.22
C SER A 145 1.36 -1.57 1.30
N GLY A 146 0.54 -1.53 0.24
CA GLY A 146 0.80 -0.58 -0.83
C GLY A 146 2.27 -0.63 -1.23
N ASP A 147 2.93 0.52 -1.25
CA ASP A 147 4.33 0.66 -1.62
C ASP A 147 5.29 0.80 -0.43
N THR A 148 4.83 0.37 0.77
CA THR A 148 5.67 0.34 1.96
C THR A 148 6.68 -0.81 1.92
N LEU A 149 6.23 -2.04 1.61
CA LEU A 149 7.05 -3.26 1.62
C LEU A 149 6.67 -4.17 0.46
N PHE A 150 7.66 -4.61 -0.29
CA PHE A 150 7.55 -5.51 -1.44
C PHE A 150 8.18 -6.87 -1.19
N ASN A 151 7.96 -7.79 -2.11
CA ASN A 151 8.73 -9.01 -2.24
C ASN A 151 10.15 -8.65 -2.71
N GLY A 152 11.09 -8.57 -1.74
CA GLY A 152 12.48 -8.22 -1.98
C GLY A 152 12.94 -6.94 -1.27
N GLY A 153 12.07 -6.32 -0.46
CA GLY A 153 12.47 -5.21 0.41
C GLY A 153 11.56 -4.00 0.42
N PRO A 154 12.03 -2.89 0.97
CA PRO A 154 11.30 -1.62 1.06
C PRO A 154 10.91 -1.04 -0.30
N GLY A 155 9.84 -0.27 -0.31
CA GLY A 155 9.44 0.53 -1.46
C GLY A 155 10.49 1.56 -1.89
N ALA A 156 10.36 2.04 -3.11
CA ALA A 156 11.28 3.03 -3.67
C ALA A 156 11.24 4.34 -2.87
N THR A 157 12.41 4.95 -2.74
CA THR A 157 12.60 6.29 -2.16
C THR A 157 13.62 7.07 -2.98
N GLY A 158 13.91 8.33 -2.60
CA GLY A 158 14.84 9.17 -3.35
C GLY A 158 14.14 10.14 -4.30
N ARG A 159 12.80 10.17 -4.29
CA ARG A 159 11.96 11.14 -4.99
C ARG A 159 11.32 12.10 -3.99
N SER A 160 10.61 13.11 -4.50
CA SER A 160 9.91 14.13 -3.69
C SER A 160 9.06 13.50 -2.61
N PHE A 161 9.14 14.06 -1.40
CA PHE A 161 8.39 13.67 -0.19
C PHE A 161 8.71 12.29 0.38
N SER A 162 9.67 11.53 -0.17
CA SER A 162 10.09 10.24 0.36
C SER A 162 11.32 10.31 1.26
N SER A 163 11.48 9.30 2.14
CA SER A 163 12.64 9.14 3.02
C SER A 163 12.89 7.66 3.32
N HIS A 164 14.06 7.16 2.93
CA HIS A 164 14.44 5.77 3.15
C HIS A 164 14.50 5.40 4.64
N ASP A 165 15.13 6.25 5.45
CA ASP A 165 15.28 5.97 6.89
C ASP A 165 13.93 5.94 7.62
N VAL A 166 13.01 6.83 7.23
CA VAL A 166 11.65 6.84 7.77
C VAL A 166 10.90 5.57 7.33
N LEU A 167 11.03 5.18 6.06
CA LEU A 167 10.37 3.98 5.53
C LEU A 167 10.85 2.71 6.25
N VAL A 168 12.17 2.54 6.38
CA VAL A 168 12.75 1.39 7.10
C VAL A 168 12.32 1.40 8.57
N GLY A 169 12.30 2.57 9.21
CA GLY A 169 11.79 2.74 10.57
C GLY A 169 10.31 2.32 10.71
N SER A 170 9.47 2.70 9.76
CA SER A 170 8.06 2.30 9.68
C SER A 170 7.91 0.79 9.51
N ILE A 171 8.64 0.19 8.58
CA ILE A 171 8.62 -1.26 8.33
C ILE A 171 9.00 -2.02 9.61
N ARG A 172 10.11 -1.66 10.25
CA ARG A 172 10.57 -2.33 11.47
C ARG A 172 9.59 -2.20 12.64
N SER A 173 9.05 -1.01 12.85
CA SER A 173 8.20 -0.73 14.02
C SER A 173 6.74 -1.12 13.84
N ARG A 174 6.25 -1.22 12.60
CA ARG A 174 4.83 -1.43 12.31
C ARG A 174 4.54 -2.77 11.64
N LEU A 175 5.43 -3.25 10.76
CA LEU A 175 5.20 -4.48 10.01
C LEU A 175 5.96 -5.66 10.60
N PHE A 176 7.24 -5.52 10.96
CA PHE A 176 8.04 -6.63 11.50
C PHE A 176 7.69 -7.02 12.94
N VAL A 177 6.72 -6.33 13.55
CA VAL A 177 6.11 -6.74 14.83
C VAL A 177 4.89 -7.65 14.63
N LEU A 178 4.42 -7.81 13.39
CA LEU A 178 3.37 -8.77 13.03
C LEU A 178 3.95 -10.20 12.99
N PRO A 179 3.12 -11.25 13.11
CA PRO A 179 3.58 -12.64 12.99
C PRO A 179 4.32 -12.90 11.67
N ASP A 180 5.37 -13.72 11.72
CA ASP A 180 6.20 -14.07 10.55
C ASP A 180 5.41 -14.63 9.37
N GLU A 181 4.34 -15.37 9.64
CA GLU A 181 3.45 -15.97 8.66
C GLU A 181 2.46 -14.97 8.02
N THR A 182 2.38 -13.72 8.53
CA THR A 182 1.50 -12.71 7.95
C THR A 182 1.85 -12.48 6.49
N VAL A 183 0.86 -12.70 5.61
CA VAL A 183 1.01 -12.47 4.16
C VAL A 183 0.99 -10.98 3.89
N VAL A 184 1.93 -10.51 3.08
CA VAL A 184 2.02 -9.13 2.61
C VAL A 184 1.52 -9.07 1.18
N HIS A 185 0.39 -8.42 0.97
CA HIS A 185 -0.14 -8.08 -0.35
C HIS A 185 0.33 -6.68 -0.72
N THR A 186 1.08 -6.59 -1.80
CA THR A 186 1.82 -5.40 -2.25
C THR A 186 1.02 -4.54 -3.22
N GLY A 187 1.43 -3.29 -3.41
CA GLY A 187 0.86 -2.41 -4.45
C GLY A 187 1.22 -2.83 -5.88
N HIS A 188 2.40 -3.46 -6.04
CA HIS A 188 2.89 -3.97 -7.32
C HIS A 188 3.54 -5.34 -7.15
N GLY A 189 3.51 -6.17 -8.21
CA GLY A 189 4.20 -7.46 -8.26
C GLY A 189 3.66 -8.49 -7.29
N ASP A 190 4.52 -9.42 -6.88
CA ASP A 190 4.14 -10.58 -6.10
C ASP A 190 4.00 -10.29 -4.61
N SER A 191 3.10 -11.01 -3.95
CA SER A 191 2.98 -11.05 -2.50
C SER A 191 4.19 -11.72 -1.84
N THR A 192 4.40 -11.43 -0.54
CA THR A 192 5.46 -12.01 0.28
C THR A 192 4.95 -12.33 1.70
N THR A 193 5.84 -12.49 2.68
CA THR A 193 5.50 -12.64 4.10
C THR A 193 6.40 -11.77 4.96
N ILE A 194 5.89 -11.36 6.13
CA ILE A 194 6.65 -10.56 7.09
C ILE A 194 7.97 -11.24 7.45
N GLY A 195 7.95 -12.50 7.81
CA GLY A 195 9.17 -13.20 8.21
C GLY A 195 10.21 -13.38 7.12
N ARG A 196 9.78 -13.44 5.84
CA ARG A 196 10.72 -13.46 4.70
C ARG A 196 11.45 -12.12 4.57
N GLU A 197 10.69 -11.02 4.58
CA GLU A 197 11.26 -9.69 4.36
C GLU A 197 12.06 -9.18 5.58
N ALA A 198 11.67 -9.56 6.80
CA ALA A 198 12.46 -9.27 8.00
C ALA A 198 13.86 -9.87 7.91
N ARG A 199 13.98 -11.14 7.50
CA ARG A 199 15.28 -11.80 7.30
C ARG A 199 16.09 -11.17 6.18
N ASN A 200 15.45 -10.76 5.09
CA ASN A 200 16.10 -10.10 3.96
C ASN A 200 16.68 -8.74 4.39
N LEU A 201 15.91 -7.93 5.09
CA LEU A 201 16.33 -6.59 5.52
C LEU A 201 17.45 -6.64 6.56
N ASP A 202 17.43 -7.60 7.49
CA ASP A 202 18.51 -7.80 8.47
C ASP A 202 19.80 -8.28 7.79
N GLY A 203 19.71 -9.14 6.78
CA GLY A 203 20.86 -9.58 5.99
C GLY A 203 21.54 -8.46 5.19
N LEU A 204 20.80 -7.40 4.82
CA LEU A 204 21.36 -6.21 4.16
C LEU A 204 22.12 -5.31 5.15
N THR A 205 21.70 -5.21 6.39
CA THR A 205 22.38 -4.42 7.43
C THR A 205 23.69 -5.08 7.90
N ASP A 206 23.74 -6.41 7.96
CA ASP A 206 24.96 -7.14 8.32
C ASP A 206 26.06 -7.10 7.23
N GLY A 207 25.70 -6.71 6.00
CA GLY A 207 26.62 -6.59 4.86
C GLY A 207 27.35 -5.25 4.76
N VAL A 208 26.94 -4.22 5.50
CA VAL A 208 27.54 -2.86 5.42
C VAL A 208 28.81 -2.71 6.24
N ASP A 209 29.12 -3.64 7.17
CA ASP A 209 30.35 -3.63 7.98
C ASP A 209 31.52 -4.42 7.38
N ARG A 210 31.52 -4.74 6.09
CA ARG A 210 32.72 -5.24 5.41
C ARG A 210 33.44 -4.07 4.72
N ASP A 211 34.33 -3.44 5.50
CA ASP A 211 35.35 -2.52 4.98
C ASP A 211 36.20 -3.20 3.87
N PRO A 212 36.14 -2.75 2.60
CA PRO A 212 37.00 -3.25 1.56
C PRO A 212 38.25 -2.35 1.44
N GLY A 213 39.07 -2.27 2.47
CA GLY A 213 40.19 -1.36 2.41
C GLY A 213 41.30 -1.52 3.46
N SER A 214 41.98 -2.67 3.52
CA SER A 214 43.35 -2.70 4.02
C SER A 214 44.28 -3.21 2.91
N PRO A 215 45.14 -2.35 2.31
CA PRO A 215 46.15 -2.83 1.41
C PRO A 215 47.30 -3.42 2.23
N ASP A 216 47.48 -4.73 2.10
CA ASP A 216 48.68 -5.44 2.60
C ASP A 216 49.92 -4.81 2.01
N ALA A 217 50.77 -4.35 2.89
CA ALA A 217 52.14 -3.96 2.57
C ALA A 217 52.95 -5.21 2.21
N ALA A 218 53.32 -5.34 0.96
CA ALA A 218 54.36 -6.28 0.54
C ALA A 218 55.73 -5.68 0.79
N SER A 219 56.54 -6.36 1.59
CA SER A 219 57.99 -6.28 1.57
C SER A 219 58.55 -7.42 0.78
#